data_70dbe48f7c033c8035ac9b6419c52eb8
#
_entry.id   70dbe48f7c033c8035ac9b6419c52eb8
#
_cell.length_a   1.000
_cell.length_b   1.000
_cell.length_c   1.000
_cell.angle_alpha   90.00
_cell.angle_beta   90.00
_cell.angle_gamma   90.00
#
_symmetry.space_group_name_H-M   'P 1'
#
loop_
_entity.id
_entity.type
_entity.pdbx_description
1 polymer ?
#
loop_
_entity_poly.entity_id
_entity_poly.type
_entity_poly.pdbx_seq_one_letter_code
_entity_poly.pdbx_strand_id
1 'polypeptide(L)'
;GCSHRIGTPSTRLALPEITIGLFPDAGATWFLSQMPRHWAYFMAWTGCQLNAQDGLVVGLIDHLLDYTEQAAILECLTNEVWSADGEANKLRLSQILQNAASDAKDFPPSQLIAHEARIMAVMDQVLASEKPVSAFFTAVDDFADDKFLARAANGIKRGSPTTAHIIHE
;
A
#
# COMPACT_ATOMS: atom_id res chain seq x y z
N GLY A 1 13.16 5.15 0.98
CA GLY A 1 14.42 4.92 0.50
C GLY A 1 15.19 3.67 0.92
N CYS A 2 14.57 2.51 1.18
CA CYS A 2 15.28 1.25 1.40
C CYS A 2 15.12 0.33 0.17
N SER A 3 16.08 -0.60 -0.02
CA SER A 3 16.10 -1.53 -1.14
C SER A 3 15.16 -2.72 -0.94
N HIS A 4 14.87 -3.09 0.30
CA HIS A 4 14.02 -4.23 0.68
C HIS A 4 13.08 -3.79 1.79
N ARG A 5 11.80 -4.04 1.61
CA ARG A 5 10.74 -3.66 2.54
C ARG A 5 10.03 -4.93 3.01
N ILE A 6 10.00 -5.12 4.32
CA ILE A 6 9.49 -6.33 4.94
C ILE A 6 8.14 -6.04 5.58
N GLY A 7 7.15 -6.85 5.25
CA GLY A 7 5.86 -6.88 5.92
C GLY A 7 5.77 -8.03 6.90
N THR A 8 5.13 -7.79 8.05
CA THR A 8 4.86 -8.77 9.09
C THR A 8 3.34 -8.95 9.25
N PRO A 9 2.84 -9.98 9.95
CA PRO A 9 1.40 -10.15 10.17
C PRO A 9 0.70 -8.95 10.82
N SER A 10 1.44 -8.13 11.58
CA SER A 10 0.91 -6.93 12.23
C SER A 10 1.11 -5.64 11.42
N THR A 11 1.74 -5.71 10.24
CA THR A 11 1.99 -4.52 9.39
C THR A 11 0.68 -3.79 9.07
N ARG A 12 0.73 -2.46 9.21
CA ARG A 12 -0.35 -1.54 8.83
C ARG A 12 0.27 -0.38 8.06
N LEU A 13 -0.23 -0.15 6.85
CA LEU A 13 0.19 0.92 5.96
C LEU A 13 -1.01 1.82 5.68
N ALA A 14 -0.83 3.12 5.63
CA ALA A 14 -1.87 4.07 5.26
C ALA A 14 -1.26 5.38 4.79
N LEU A 15 -2.02 6.15 4.03
CA LEU A 15 -1.77 7.54 3.66
C LEU A 15 -2.94 8.39 4.18
N PRO A 16 -2.99 8.67 5.50
CA PRO A 16 -4.16 9.26 6.14
C PRO A 16 -4.23 10.79 6.01
N GLU A 17 -3.33 11.41 5.23
CA GLU A 17 -3.13 12.86 5.16
C GLU A 17 -4.39 13.61 4.79
N ILE A 18 -5.24 13.03 3.91
CA ILE A 18 -6.52 13.63 3.53
C ILE A 18 -7.42 13.89 4.74
N THR A 19 -7.34 13.07 5.79
CA THR A 19 -8.18 13.19 6.99
C THR A 19 -7.80 14.37 7.88
N ILE A 20 -6.60 14.93 7.70
CA ILE A 20 -6.09 16.09 8.44
C ILE A 20 -5.86 17.32 7.54
N GLY A 21 -6.35 17.28 6.30
CA GLY A 21 -6.27 18.39 5.38
C GLY A 21 -4.91 18.56 4.67
N LEU A 22 -4.07 17.51 4.69
CA LEU A 22 -2.80 17.46 3.96
C LEU A 22 -2.91 16.50 2.78
N PHE A 23 -2.06 16.70 1.77
CA PHE A 23 -1.83 15.71 0.71
C PHE A 23 -0.68 14.77 1.13
N PRO A 24 -0.58 13.57 0.55
CA PRO A 24 0.53 12.66 0.81
C PRO A 24 1.88 13.32 0.53
N ASP A 25 2.64 13.58 1.60
CA ASP A 25 3.92 14.28 1.58
C ASP A 25 5.12 13.32 1.73
N ALA A 26 6.28 13.82 2.20
CA ALA A 26 7.48 13.04 2.50
C ALA A 26 7.92 12.07 1.37
N GLY A 27 7.69 12.46 0.10
CA GLY A 27 8.02 11.63 -1.06
C GLY A 27 6.93 10.61 -1.43
N ALA A 28 5.76 10.66 -0.81
CA ALA A 28 4.64 9.77 -1.13
C ALA A 28 4.18 9.92 -2.58
N THR A 29 4.18 11.13 -3.13
CA THR A 29 3.90 11.39 -4.55
C THR A 29 4.79 10.59 -5.48
N TRP A 30 6.07 10.40 -5.14
CA TRP A 30 6.97 9.60 -5.96
C TRP A 30 6.57 8.12 -5.97
N PHE A 31 6.37 7.49 -4.82
CA PHE A 31 6.00 6.06 -4.81
C PHE A 31 4.56 5.82 -5.30
N LEU A 32 3.63 6.74 -5.07
CA LEU A 32 2.29 6.68 -5.64
C LEU A 32 2.33 6.72 -7.18
N SER A 33 3.23 7.51 -7.78
CA SER A 33 3.41 7.56 -9.23
C SER A 33 3.98 6.27 -9.84
N GLN A 34 4.57 5.38 -9.03
CA GLN A 34 5.06 4.07 -9.47
C GLN A 34 3.99 2.98 -9.41
N MET A 35 2.84 3.26 -8.79
CA MET A 35 1.72 2.32 -8.68
C MET A 35 0.78 2.41 -9.87
N PRO A 36 -0.01 1.36 -10.16
CA PRO A 36 -1.15 1.50 -11.03
C PRO A 36 -2.07 2.64 -10.54
N ARG A 37 -2.46 3.51 -11.48
CA ARG A 37 -3.15 4.78 -11.21
C ARG A 37 -4.35 4.66 -10.27
N HIS A 38 -5.18 3.64 -10.47
CA HIS A 38 -6.37 3.40 -9.65
C HIS A 38 -6.04 3.11 -8.18
N TRP A 39 -4.98 2.34 -7.89
CA TRP A 39 -4.54 2.11 -6.51
C TRP A 39 -3.98 3.36 -5.86
N ALA A 40 -3.19 4.14 -6.60
CA ALA A 40 -2.61 5.38 -6.10
C ALA A 40 -3.70 6.36 -5.66
N TYR A 41 -4.70 6.62 -6.52
CA TYR A 41 -5.82 7.50 -6.17
C TYR A 41 -6.73 6.92 -5.08
N PHE A 42 -7.05 5.63 -5.16
CA PHE A 42 -7.87 4.99 -4.13
C PHE A 42 -7.25 5.15 -2.74
N MET A 43 -5.95 4.86 -2.62
CA MET A 43 -5.23 5.00 -1.35
C MET A 43 -5.16 6.46 -0.87
N ALA A 44 -4.77 7.38 -1.75
CA ALA A 44 -4.57 8.78 -1.40
C ALA A 44 -5.90 9.49 -1.06
N TRP A 45 -7.00 9.17 -1.76
CA TRP A 45 -8.31 9.76 -1.50
C TRP A 45 -9.04 9.17 -0.30
N THR A 46 -8.76 7.92 0.05
CA THR A 46 -9.48 7.25 1.14
C THR A 46 -8.69 7.21 2.45
N GLY A 47 -7.37 7.29 2.38
CA GLY A 47 -6.52 7.03 3.55
C GLY A 47 -6.70 5.62 4.10
N CYS A 48 -7.16 4.66 3.29
CA CYS A 48 -7.46 3.31 3.73
C CYS A 48 -6.23 2.62 4.34
N GLN A 49 -6.49 1.80 5.36
CA GLN A 49 -5.44 1.04 6.01
C GLN A 49 -5.25 -0.30 5.29
N LEU A 50 -4.03 -0.56 4.86
CA LEU A 50 -3.58 -1.76 4.19
C LEU A 50 -2.84 -2.69 5.16
N ASN A 51 -2.86 -3.99 4.90
CA ASN A 51 -2.04 -4.99 5.56
C ASN A 51 -0.77 -5.32 4.74
N ALA A 52 0.04 -6.27 5.21
CA ALA A 52 1.27 -6.65 4.53
C ALA A 52 1.04 -7.24 3.12
N GLN A 53 -0.02 -8.05 2.95
CA GLN A 53 -0.35 -8.62 1.63
C GLN A 53 -0.84 -7.53 0.66
N ASP A 54 -1.63 -6.57 1.13
CA ASP A 54 -1.99 -5.39 0.33
C ASP A 54 -0.73 -4.61 -0.09
N GLY A 55 0.24 -4.49 0.83
CA GLY A 55 1.52 -3.85 0.56
C GLY A 55 2.31 -4.51 -0.56
N LEU A 56 2.26 -5.86 -0.69
CA LEU A 56 2.81 -6.58 -1.85
C LEU A 56 2.09 -6.20 -3.14
N VAL A 57 0.75 -6.17 -3.11
CA VAL A 57 -0.08 -5.85 -4.30
C VAL A 57 0.26 -4.49 -4.89
N VAL A 58 0.47 -3.50 -4.02
CA VAL A 58 0.76 -2.12 -4.45
C VAL A 58 2.26 -1.81 -4.53
N GLY A 59 3.12 -2.79 -4.31
CA GLY A 59 4.58 -2.62 -4.39
C GLY A 59 5.18 -1.78 -3.27
N LEU A 60 4.56 -1.70 -2.10
CA LEU A 60 5.10 -1.06 -0.90
C LEU A 60 5.85 -2.02 0.02
N ILE A 61 5.67 -3.32 -0.15
CA ILE A 61 6.33 -4.42 0.55
C ILE A 61 6.98 -5.31 -0.50
N ASP A 62 8.15 -5.88 -0.19
CA ASP A 62 8.88 -6.79 -1.07
C ASP A 62 8.88 -8.23 -0.53
N HIS A 63 8.86 -8.40 0.79
CA HIS A 63 8.93 -9.71 1.45
C HIS A 63 7.96 -9.81 2.63
N LEU A 64 7.39 -10.99 2.83
CA LEU A 64 6.58 -11.33 4.01
C LEU A 64 7.42 -12.18 4.96
N LEU A 65 7.59 -11.73 6.19
CA LEU A 65 8.36 -12.42 7.22
C LEU A 65 7.61 -12.38 8.56
N ASP A 66 7.52 -13.52 9.23
CA ASP A 66 7.05 -13.55 10.61
C ASP A 66 8.11 -12.99 11.57
N TYR A 67 7.68 -12.49 12.72
CA TYR A 67 8.61 -12.01 13.75
C TYR A 67 9.51 -13.10 14.30
N THR A 68 9.09 -14.36 14.25
CA THR A 68 9.89 -15.51 14.67
C THR A 68 11.16 -15.67 13.86
N GLU A 69 11.17 -15.21 12.59
CA GLU A 69 12.32 -15.28 11.70
C GLU A 69 13.35 -14.17 11.93
N GLN A 70 12.99 -13.12 12.70
CA GLN A 70 13.83 -11.93 12.86
C GLN A 70 15.24 -12.27 13.40
N ALA A 71 15.34 -13.12 14.41
CA ALA A 71 16.63 -13.47 15.03
C ALA A 71 17.52 -14.24 14.04
N ALA A 72 16.96 -15.22 13.33
CA ALA A 72 17.68 -16.02 12.34
C ALA A 72 18.16 -15.15 11.16
N ILE A 73 17.33 -14.21 10.70
CA ILE A 73 17.70 -13.26 9.63
C ILE A 73 18.85 -12.37 10.09
N LEU A 74 18.77 -11.78 11.29
CA LEU A 74 19.84 -10.94 11.83
C LEU A 74 21.15 -11.71 11.98
N GLU A 75 21.09 -12.95 12.40
CA GLU A 75 22.27 -13.82 12.47
C GLU A 75 22.86 -14.07 11.08
N CYS A 76 22.04 -14.40 10.08
CA CYS A 76 22.48 -14.55 8.69
C CYS A 76 23.13 -13.27 8.16
N LEU A 77 22.51 -12.10 8.38
CA LEU A 77 23.04 -10.82 7.91
C LEU A 77 24.35 -10.43 8.59
N THR A 78 24.52 -10.76 9.87
CA THR A 78 25.72 -10.47 10.65
C THR A 78 26.91 -11.36 10.23
N ASN A 79 26.62 -12.61 9.87
CA ASN A 79 27.63 -13.58 9.47
C ASN A 79 27.94 -13.57 7.97
N GLU A 80 27.18 -12.79 7.18
CA GLU A 80 27.38 -12.70 5.73
C GLU A 80 28.63 -11.90 5.39
N VAL A 81 29.35 -12.35 4.35
CA VAL A 81 30.51 -11.65 3.80
C VAL A 81 30.04 -10.69 2.71
N TRP A 82 29.89 -9.43 3.06
CA TRP A 82 29.47 -8.38 2.14
C TRP A 82 30.63 -7.94 1.24
N SER A 83 30.35 -7.75 -0.04
CA SER A 83 31.31 -7.26 -1.03
C SER A 83 31.35 -5.72 -1.08
N ALA A 84 32.31 -5.16 -1.85
CA ALA A 84 32.30 -3.74 -2.18
C ALA A 84 31.25 -3.37 -3.24
N ASP A 85 30.64 -4.37 -3.93
CA ASP A 85 29.62 -4.17 -4.95
C ASP A 85 28.23 -4.14 -4.31
N GLY A 86 27.60 -2.96 -4.35
CA GLY A 86 26.28 -2.73 -3.78
C GLY A 86 25.17 -3.55 -4.47
N GLU A 87 25.25 -3.79 -5.77
CA GLU A 87 24.22 -4.56 -6.49
C GLU A 87 24.34 -6.07 -6.16
N ALA A 88 25.56 -6.60 -6.07
CA ALA A 88 25.78 -7.97 -5.61
C ALA A 88 25.24 -8.16 -4.17
N ASN A 89 25.45 -7.17 -3.30
CA ASN A 89 24.92 -7.20 -1.92
C ASN A 89 23.38 -7.15 -1.88
N LYS A 90 22.73 -6.38 -2.73
CA LYS A 90 21.25 -6.38 -2.84
C LYS A 90 20.72 -7.74 -3.27
N LEU A 91 21.33 -8.35 -4.28
CA LEU A 91 20.96 -9.70 -4.74
C LEU A 91 21.12 -10.73 -3.63
N ARG A 92 22.22 -10.66 -2.90
CA ARG A 92 22.49 -11.54 -1.76
C ARG A 92 21.47 -11.36 -0.65
N LEU A 93 21.13 -10.11 -0.31
CA LEU A 93 20.08 -9.79 0.67
C LEU A 93 18.74 -10.35 0.22
N SER A 94 18.36 -10.18 -1.05
CA SER A 94 17.13 -10.76 -1.61
C SER A 94 17.08 -12.28 -1.41
N GLN A 95 18.17 -13.00 -1.64
CA GLN A 95 18.25 -14.45 -1.45
C GLN A 95 18.04 -14.85 0.02
N ILE A 96 18.70 -14.14 0.95
CA ILE A 96 18.53 -14.39 2.39
C ILE A 96 17.06 -14.21 2.79
N LEU A 97 16.43 -13.10 2.37
CA LEU A 97 15.04 -12.80 2.70
C LEU A 97 14.06 -13.76 2.04
N GLN A 98 14.33 -14.21 0.81
CA GLN A 98 13.50 -15.22 0.12
C GLN A 98 13.56 -16.58 0.82
N ASN A 99 14.74 -16.99 1.28
CA ASN A 99 14.90 -18.25 2.00
C ASN A 99 14.19 -18.26 3.36
N ALA A 100 14.03 -17.08 3.97
CA ALA A 100 13.33 -16.90 5.24
C ALA A 100 11.84 -16.51 5.05
N ALA A 101 11.35 -16.39 3.81
CA ALA A 101 10.00 -15.92 3.54
C ALA A 101 8.95 -16.82 4.18
N SER A 102 8.05 -16.20 4.92
CA SER A 102 6.90 -16.86 5.52
C SER A 102 5.81 -17.14 4.48
N ASP A 103 4.99 -18.18 4.71
CA ASP A 103 3.87 -18.48 3.83
C ASP A 103 2.81 -17.36 3.93
N ALA A 104 2.36 -16.86 2.79
CA ALA A 104 1.36 -15.80 2.73
C ALA A 104 0.03 -16.17 3.42
N LYS A 105 -0.29 -17.47 3.55
CA LYS A 105 -1.50 -17.94 4.26
C LYS A 105 -1.48 -17.63 5.77
N ASP A 106 -0.30 -17.39 6.35
CA ASP A 106 -0.12 -17.06 7.77
C ASP A 106 -0.35 -15.55 8.04
N PHE A 107 -0.61 -14.79 6.99
CA PHE A 107 -0.89 -13.36 7.03
C PHE A 107 -2.38 -13.05 6.81
N PRO A 108 -2.89 -11.93 7.34
CA PRO A 108 -4.22 -11.46 6.99
C PRO A 108 -4.37 -11.34 5.47
N PRO A 109 -5.46 -11.88 4.87
CA PRO A 109 -5.62 -11.85 3.42
C PRO A 109 -5.72 -10.42 2.89
N SER A 110 -5.27 -10.21 1.64
CA SER A 110 -5.34 -8.90 0.99
C SER A 110 -6.79 -8.43 0.84
N GLN A 111 -7.06 -7.25 1.38
CA GLN A 111 -8.34 -6.56 1.21
C GLN A 111 -8.45 -5.97 -0.21
N LEU A 112 -7.33 -5.53 -0.77
CA LEU A 112 -7.31 -4.99 -2.13
C LEU A 112 -7.68 -6.06 -3.16
N ILE A 113 -7.09 -7.27 -3.06
CA ILE A 113 -7.45 -8.39 -3.97
C ILE A 113 -8.89 -8.81 -3.77
N ALA A 114 -9.36 -8.91 -2.51
CA ALA A 114 -10.73 -9.32 -2.22
C ALA A 114 -11.78 -8.38 -2.82
N HIS A 115 -11.45 -7.11 -2.99
CA HIS A 115 -12.35 -6.07 -3.51
C HIS A 115 -11.89 -5.49 -4.86
N GLU A 116 -10.89 -6.08 -5.51
CA GLU A 116 -10.26 -5.56 -6.72
C GLU A 116 -11.29 -5.21 -7.80
N ALA A 117 -12.12 -6.16 -8.22
CA ALA A 117 -13.07 -5.95 -9.30
C ALA A 117 -14.01 -4.77 -9.02
N ARG A 118 -14.44 -4.60 -7.76
CA ARG A 118 -15.34 -3.53 -7.35
C ARG A 118 -14.65 -2.18 -7.32
N ILE A 119 -13.44 -2.13 -6.76
CA ILE A 119 -12.63 -0.90 -6.72
C ILE A 119 -12.27 -0.46 -8.14
N MET A 120 -11.82 -1.41 -9.00
CA MET A 120 -11.48 -1.08 -10.39
C MET A 120 -12.68 -0.53 -11.15
N ALA A 121 -13.85 -1.16 -11.08
CA ALA A 121 -15.05 -0.70 -11.77
C ALA A 121 -15.41 0.74 -11.39
N VAL A 122 -15.29 1.08 -10.10
CA VAL A 122 -15.53 2.45 -9.63
C VAL A 122 -14.42 3.40 -10.12
N MET A 123 -13.15 3.02 -9.96
CA MET A 123 -12.04 3.90 -10.30
C MET A 123 -11.92 4.17 -11.80
N ASP A 124 -12.23 3.19 -12.66
CA ASP A 124 -12.25 3.37 -14.12
C ASP A 124 -13.28 4.44 -14.53
N GLN A 125 -14.50 4.38 -13.99
CA GLN A 125 -15.54 5.37 -14.25
C GLN A 125 -15.17 6.76 -13.72
N VAL A 126 -14.62 6.78 -12.48
CA VAL A 126 -14.23 8.02 -11.80
C VAL A 126 -13.10 8.72 -12.55
N LEU A 127 -12.04 8.00 -12.90
CA LEU A 127 -10.87 8.57 -13.57
C LEU A 127 -11.12 8.96 -15.02
N ALA A 128 -12.20 8.46 -15.65
CA ALA A 128 -12.67 8.89 -16.95
C ALA A 128 -13.60 10.12 -16.89
N SER A 129 -14.05 10.53 -15.69
CA SER A 129 -14.96 11.66 -15.50
C SER A 129 -14.25 13.02 -15.67
N GLU A 130 -14.95 14.03 -16.15
CA GLU A 130 -14.47 15.43 -16.15
C GLU A 130 -14.27 15.99 -14.72
N LYS A 131 -14.91 15.40 -13.72
CA LYS A 131 -14.83 15.82 -12.30
C LYS A 131 -14.56 14.61 -11.39
N PRO A 132 -13.35 14.03 -11.46
CA PRO A 132 -13.06 12.74 -10.80
C PRO A 132 -13.30 12.76 -9.29
N VAL A 133 -12.91 13.83 -8.59
CA VAL A 133 -13.12 13.95 -7.14
C VAL A 133 -14.61 13.91 -6.78
N SER A 134 -15.44 14.66 -7.50
CA SER A 134 -16.89 14.67 -7.28
C SER A 134 -17.54 13.34 -7.64
N ALA A 135 -17.09 12.72 -8.74
CA ALA A 135 -17.56 11.41 -9.17
C ALA A 135 -17.23 10.34 -8.12
N PHE A 136 -16.00 10.35 -7.56
CA PHE A 136 -15.61 9.41 -6.53
C PHE A 136 -16.39 9.62 -5.23
N PHE A 137 -16.60 10.87 -4.84
CA PHE A 137 -17.38 11.20 -3.64
C PHE A 137 -18.80 10.61 -3.69
N THR A 138 -19.40 10.57 -4.88
CA THR A 138 -20.72 9.97 -5.10
C THR A 138 -20.63 8.44 -5.20
N ALA A 139 -19.66 7.91 -5.96
CA ALA A 139 -19.55 6.48 -6.23
C ALA A 139 -19.28 5.64 -4.97
N VAL A 140 -18.62 6.22 -3.97
CA VAL A 140 -18.35 5.51 -2.69
C VAL A 140 -19.58 5.28 -1.81
N ASP A 141 -20.76 5.81 -2.16
CA ASP A 141 -22.02 5.47 -1.49
C ASP A 141 -22.35 3.99 -1.62
N ASP A 142 -21.96 3.38 -2.73
CA ASP A 142 -22.15 1.96 -3.01
C ASP A 142 -21.24 1.05 -2.17
N PHE A 143 -20.32 1.60 -1.39
CA PHE A 143 -19.37 0.84 -0.57
C PHE A 143 -19.90 0.49 0.84
N ALA A 144 -21.12 0.89 1.17
CA ALA A 144 -21.65 0.83 2.52
C ALA A 144 -21.90 -0.59 3.05
N ASP A 145 -22.03 -1.58 2.19
CA ASP A 145 -22.33 -2.99 2.51
C ASP A 145 -21.10 -3.81 2.96
N ASP A 146 -19.90 -3.28 2.75
CA ASP A 146 -18.65 -3.93 3.13
C ASP A 146 -17.85 -3.10 4.14
N LYS A 147 -17.27 -3.77 5.14
CA LYS A 147 -16.56 -3.10 6.25
C LYS A 147 -15.29 -2.37 5.81
N PHE A 148 -14.50 -2.95 4.90
CA PHE A 148 -13.28 -2.33 4.40
C PHE A 148 -13.60 -1.15 3.50
N LEU A 149 -14.48 -1.37 2.53
CA LEU A 149 -14.91 -0.35 1.57
C LEU A 149 -15.66 0.80 2.24
N ALA A 150 -16.51 0.52 3.22
CA ALA A 150 -17.19 1.56 4.00
C ALA A 150 -16.23 2.45 4.80
N ARG A 151 -15.12 1.87 5.33
CA ARG A 151 -14.08 2.67 5.97
C ARG A 151 -13.34 3.55 4.96
N ALA A 152 -13.02 3.02 3.79
CA ALA A 152 -12.43 3.78 2.69
C ALA A 152 -13.35 4.95 2.27
N ALA A 153 -14.66 4.69 2.08
CA ALA A 153 -15.66 5.71 1.79
C ALA A 153 -15.70 6.81 2.88
N ASN A 154 -15.63 6.42 4.14
CA ASN A 154 -15.58 7.40 5.24
C ASN A 154 -14.31 8.28 5.20
N GLY A 155 -13.20 7.76 4.70
CA GLY A 155 -11.96 8.51 4.54
C GLY A 155 -12.14 9.72 3.63
N ILE A 156 -12.65 9.53 2.42
CA ILE A 156 -12.90 10.63 1.48
C ILE A 156 -14.05 11.54 1.96
N LYS A 157 -15.12 10.98 2.52
CA LYS A 157 -16.28 11.78 2.98
C LYS A 157 -15.99 12.70 4.15
N ARG A 158 -15.09 12.31 5.04
CA ARG A 158 -14.64 13.11 6.19
C ARG A 158 -13.37 13.90 5.92
N GLY A 159 -12.68 13.56 4.84
CA GLY A 159 -11.45 14.19 4.42
C GLY A 159 -11.67 15.61 3.88
N SER A 160 -10.56 16.30 3.65
CA SER A 160 -10.57 17.64 3.06
C SER A 160 -10.89 17.59 1.56
N PRO A 161 -11.99 18.21 1.10
CA PRO A 161 -12.30 18.32 -0.34
C PRO A 161 -11.18 19.02 -1.12
N THR A 162 -10.57 20.06 -0.55
CA THR A 162 -9.44 20.78 -1.17
C THR A 162 -8.26 19.84 -1.37
N THR A 163 -7.95 19.04 -0.36
CA THR A 163 -6.88 18.03 -0.44
C THR A 163 -7.15 16.98 -1.52
N ALA A 164 -8.41 16.51 -1.63
CA ALA A 164 -8.77 15.56 -2.68
C ALA A 164 -8.52 16.12 -4.10
N HIS A 165 -8.76 17.41 -4.31
CA HIS A 165 -8.45 18.08 -5.58
C HIS A 165 -6.93 18.21 -5.78
N ILE A 166 -6.15 18.61 -4.76
CA ILE A 166 -4.68 18.69 -4.86
C ILE A 166 -4.05 17.31 -5.17
N ILE A 167 -4.58 16.24 -4.61
CA ILE A 167 -4.12 14.88 -4.93
C ILE A 167 -4.36 14.52 -6.40
N HIS A 168 -5.40 15.10 -7.02
CA HIS A 168 -5.74 14.81 -8.41
C HIS A 168 -4.85 15.56 -9.41
N GLU A 169 -4.42 16.78 -9.11
CA GLU A 169 -3.53 17.62 -9.95
C GLU A 169 -2.12 17.03 -10.10
#